data_8ef6a969b5e562019b0165b93dbbe064
#
_entry.id   8ef6a969b5e562019b0165b93dbbe064
#
_cell.length_a   1.000
_cell.length_b   1.000
_cell.length_c   1.000
_cell.angle_alpha   90.00
_cell.angle_beta   90.00
_cell.angle_gamma   90.00
#
_symmetry.space_group_name_H-M   'P 1'
#
loop_
_entity.id
_entity.type
_entity.pdbx_description
1 polymer ?
#
loop_
_entity_poly.entity_id
_entity_poly.type
_entity_poly.pdbx_seq_one_letter_code
_entity_poly.pdbx_strand_id
1 'polypeptide(L)'
;TDLFSGRGYNITSLTVAPIPESKYSRLTIVTSGSIRVIEQITKQLHKLIPVLKVYEHADLVEKEMALIKFPISENITDIATLCAAYNGKIVNVGDNVFIAMVADEPKRVENLLKIISRYNPKEIVRSGAVALER
;
A
#
# COMPACT_ATOMS: atom_id res chain seq x y z
N THR A 1 13.49 -0.04 -3.11
CA THR A 1 14.71 -0.37 -2.36
C THR A 1 15.89 -0.50 -3.29
N ASP A 2 17.01 0.08 -2.89
CA ASP A 2 18.19 0.15 -3.73
C ASP A 2 18.74 -1.23 -4.10
N LEU A 3 18.64 -2.18 -3.18
CA LEU A 3 19.15 -3.54 -3.41
C LEU A 3 18.50 -4.20 -4.62
N PHE A 4 17.18 -4.09 -4.73
CA PHE A 4 16.44 -4.74 -5.81
C PHE A 4 16.38 -3.87 -7.06
N SER A 5 16.34 -2.56 -6.92
CA SER A 5 16.33 -1.63 -8.04
C SER A 5 17.60 -1.78 -8.89
N GLY A 6 18.74 -1.92 -8.25
CA GLY A 6 20.02 -2.07 -8.94
C GLY A 6 20.16 -3.37 -9.72
N ARG A 7 19.23 -4.32 -9.53
CA ARG A 7 19.23 -5.60 -10.24
C ARG A 7 18.13 -5.71 -11.29
N GLY A 8 17.46 -4.60 -11.59
CA GLY A 8 16.41 -4.57 -12.58
C GLY A 8 15.06 -5.10 -12.13
N TYR A 9 14.86 -5.30 -10.84
CA TYR A 9 13.57 -5.70 -10.30
C TYR A 9 12.67 -4.50 -10.15
N ASN A 10 11.39 -4.69 -10.44
CA ASN A 10 10.39 -3.64 -10.29
C ASN A 10 9.55 -3.91 -9.04
N ILE A 11 9.98 -3.35 -7.91
CA ILE A 11 9.26 -3.48 -6.65
C ILE A 11 8.40 -2.25 -6.44
N THR A 12 7.09 -2.46 -6.41
CA THR A 12 6.11 -1.40 -6.23
C THR A 12 5.91 -1.06 -4.77
N SER A 13 5.92 -2.04 -3.90
CA SER A 13 5.77 -1.79 -2.48
C SER A 13 6.48 -2.85 -1.64
N LEU A 14 6.86 -2.45 -0.44
CA LEU A 14 7.53 -3.30 0.53
C LEU A 14 6.96 -2.95 1.91
N THR A 15 6.39 -3.93 2.57
CA THR A 15 5.78 -3.75 3.89
C THR A 15 6.31 -4.81 4.84
N VAL A 16 6.71 -4.39 6.04
CA VAL A 16 7.22 -5.29 7.07
C VAL A 16 6.40 -5.10 8.34
N ALA A 17 5.98 -6.20 8.93
CA ALA A 17 5.26 -6.14 10.20
C ALA A 17 5.59 -7.35 11.07
N PRO A 18 5.74 -7.18 12.38
CA PRO A 18 5.95 -8.32 13.26
C PRO A 18 4.68 -9.19 13.29
N ILE A 19 4.90 -10.49 13.37
CA ILE A 19 3.81 -11.44 13.56
C ILE A 19 3.49 -11.48 15.06
N PRO A 20 2.23 -11.25 15.46
CA PRO A 20 1.88 -11.23 16.86
C PRO A 20 2.29 -12.51 17.60
N GLU A 21 2.78 -12.36 18.81
CA GLU A 21 3.20 -13.45 19.69
C GLU A 21 4.28 -14.34 19.08
N SER A 22 5.12 -13.77 18.22
CA SER A 22 6.17 -14.50 17.53
C SER A 22 7.42 -13.62 17.45
N LYS A 23 8.57 -14.26 17.30
CA LYS A 23 9.83 -13.55 17.05
C LYS A 23 10.05 -13.27 15.57
N TYR A 24 9.11 -13.68 14.72
CA TYR A 24 9.21 -13.54 13.27
C TYR A 24 8.44 -12.33 12.77
N SER A 25 8.80 -11.87 11.60
CA SER A 25 8.12 -10.77 10.91
C SER A 25 7.62 -11.25 9.55
N ARG A 26 6.56 -10.63 9.08
CA ARG A 26 6.03 -10.84 7.75
C ARG A 26 6.51 -9.72 6.85
N LEU A 27 7.05 -10.10 5.72
CA LEU A 27 7.47 -9.17 4.67
C LEU A 27 6.53 -9.35 3.48
N THR A 28 5.90 -8.26 3.07
CA THR A 28 5.03 -8.28 1.88
C THR A 28 5.70 -7.47 0.78
N ILE A 29 5.97 -8.11 -0.34
CA ILE A 29 6.59 -7.47 -1.49
C ILE A 29 5.62 -7.55 -2.67
N VAL A 30 5.27 -6.39 -3.22
CA VAL A 30 4.48 -6.32 -4.45
C VAL A 30 5.42 -5.96 -5.59
N THR A 31 5.46 -6.82 -6.58
CA THR A 31 6.34 -6.65 -7.72
C THR A 31 5.60 -7.05 -8.99
N SER A 32 5.99 -6.45 -10.10
CA SER A 32 5.56 -6.89 -11.42
C SER A 32 6.70 -7.63 -12.09
N GLY A 33 6.34 -8.62 -12.90
CA GLY A 33 7.34 -9.39 -13.62
C GLY A 33 6.95 -10.85 -13.73
N SER A 34 7.82 -11.60 -14.38
CA SER A 34 7.62 -13.02 -14.59
C SER A 34 7.92 -13.82 -13.32
N ILE A 35 7.55 -15.09 -13.33
CA ILE A 35 7.90 -16.06 -12.29
C ILE A 35 9.41 -16.07 -12.05
N ARG A 36 10.17 -15.89 -13.13
CA ARG A 36 11.64 -15.84 -13.06
C ARG A 36 12.15 -14.70 -12.18
N VAL A 37 11.52 -13.53 -12.27
CA VAL A 37 11.87 -12.39 -11.42
C VAL A 37 11.58 -12.70 -9.96
N ILE A 38 10.43 -13.31 -9.69
CA ILE A 38 10.05 -13.71 -8.34
C ILE A 38 11.06 -14.69 -7.76
N GLU A 39 11.49 -15.68 -8.54
CA GLU A 39 12.50 -16.65 -8.11
C GLU A 39 13.81 -15.97 -7.76
N GLN A 40 14.25 -15.00 -8.56
CA GLN A 40 15.48 -14.27 -8.29
C GLN A 40 15.39 -13.42 -7.03
N ILE A 41 14.27 -12.77 -6.80
CA ILE A 41 14.03 -12.00 -5.57
C ILE A 41 14.11 -12.93 -4.36
N THR A 42 13.46 -14.09 -4.43
CA THR A 42 13.47 -15.08 -3.36
C THR A 42 14.90 -15.54 -3.04
N LYS A 43 15.70 -15.81 -4.07
CA LYS A 43 17.10 -16.19 -3.87
C LYS A 43 17.92 -15.12 -3.18
N GLN A 44 17.72 -13.86 -3.55
CA GLN A 44 18.42 -12.74 -2.91
C GLN A 44 18.03 -12.60 -1.45
N LEU A 45 16.75 -12.76 -1.13
CA LEU A 45 16.27 -12.69 0.24
C LEU A 45 16.92 -13.81 1.10
N HIS A 46 17.01 -15.02 0.57
CA HIS A 46 17.63 -16.13 1.30
C HIS A 46 19.09 -15.88 1.62
N LYS A 47 19.79 -15.08 0.80
CA LYS A 47 21.18 -14.73 1.06
C LYS A 47 21.34 -13.69 2.16
N LEU A 48 20.36 -12.83 2.32
CA LEU A 48 20.47 -11.66 3.20
C LEU A 48 19.88 -11.89 4.58
N ILE A 49 18.80 -12.65 4.66
CA ILE A 49 18.06 -12.89 5.89
C ILE A 49 17.54 -14.32 5.93
N PRO A 50 17.37 -14.92 7.12
CA PRO A 50 16.70 -16.21 7.23
C PRO A 50 15.25 -16.08 6.79
N VAL A 51 14.87 -16.82 5.77
CA VAL A 51 13.50 -16.84 5.27
C VAL A 51 12.92 -18.22 5.54
N LEU A 52 11.85 -18.27 6.32
CA LEU A 52 11.23 -19.54 6.72
C LEU A 52 10.24 -20.06 5.68
N LYS A 53 9.52 -19.14 5.03
CA LYS A 53 8.49 -19.53 4.08
C LYS A 53 8.20 -18.40 3.11
N VAL A 54 7.97 -18.78 1.86
CA VAL A 54 7.60 -17.83 0.80
C VAL A 54 6.28 -18.26 0.20
N TYR A 55 5.36 -17.32 0.08
CA TYR A 55 4.08 -17.53 -0.60
C TYR A 55 4.07 -16.68 -1.85
N GLU A 56 3.81 -17.32 -2.97
CA GLU A 56 3.80 -16.64 -4.27
C GLU A 56 2.39 -16.64 -4.81
N HIS A 57 1.68 -15.58 -4.77
CA HIS A 57 0.46 -15.45 -5.51
C HIS A 57 -0.82 -15.43 -4.81
N ALA A 58 -1.68 -15.84 -5.48
CA ALA A 58 -2.81 -15.37 -6.21
C ALA A 58 -4.12 -15.42 -5.41
N ASP A 59 -4.26 -16.35 -4.44
CA ASP A 59 -5.47 -16.41 -3.62
C ASP A 59 -5.24 -15.70 -2.29
N LEU A 60 -5.12 -14.39 -2.40
CA LEU A 60 -4.78 -13.52 -1.27
C LEU A 60 -5.86 -12.48 -1.04
N VAL A 61 -6.05 -12.11 0.22
CA VAL A 61 -6.73 -10.88 0.58
C VAL A 61 -5.67 -9.81 0.68
N GLU A 62 -5.76 -8.78 -0.15
CA GLU A 62 -4.82 -7.67 -0.16
C GLU A 62 -5.52 -6.38 0.22
N LYS A 63 -4.91 -5.60 1.08
CA LYS A 63 -5.40 -4.27 1.45
C LYS A 63 -4.26 -3.29 1.52
N GLU A 64 -4.58 -2.04 1.24
CA GLU A 64 -3.65 -0.93 1.35
C GLU A 64 -4.38 0.25 1.96
N MET A 65 -3.68 1.03 2.78
CA MET A 65 -4.20 2.26 3.35
C MET A 65 -3.55 3.45 2.66
N ALA A 66 -4.33 4.52 2.46
CA ALA A 66 -3.80 5.80 2.05
C ALA A 66 -4.37 6.89 2.94
N LEU A 67 -3.53 7.88 3.25
CA LEU A 67 -3.94 9.10 3.92
C LEU A 67 -3.76 10.25 2.93
N ILE A 68 -4.77 11.08 2.81
CA ILE A 68 -4.78 12.18 1.84
C ILE A 68 -5.13 13.48 2.57
N LYS A 69 -4.26 14.47 2.43
CA LYS A 69 -4.45 15.79 3.03
C LYS A 69 -4.99 16.75 1.98
N PHE A 70 -6.05 17.45 2.30
CA PHE A 70 -6.67 18.45 1.44
C PHE A 70 -6.68 19.81 2.11
N PRO A 71 -6.62 20.89 1.30
CA PRO A 71 -6.86 22.23 1.86
C PRO A 71 -8.32 22.35 2.30
N ILE A 72 -8.55 23.11 3.37
CA ILE A 72 -9.89 23.28 3.94
C ILE A 72 -10.86 23.96 2.95
N SER A 73 -10.35 24.60 1.93
CA SER A 73 -11.16 25.24 0.89
C SER A 73 -11.83 24.25 -0.05
N GLU A 74 -11.40 22.99 -0.07
CA GLU A 74 -12.02 21.99 -0.92
C GLU A 74 -13.32 21.50 -0.32
N ASN A 75 -14.19 20.92 -1.16
CA ASN A 75 -15.49 20.45 -0.74
C ASN A 75 -15.38 19.14 0.05
N ILE A 76 -15.41 19.25 1.37
CA ILE A 76 -15.26 18.09 2.25
C ILE A 76 -16.40 17.07 2.08
N THR A 77 -17.60 17.54 1.78
CA THR A 77 -18.75 16.64 1.59
C THR A 77 -18.57 15.76 0.36
N ASP A 78 -18.13 16.35 -0.75
CA ASP A 78 -17.89 15.59 -1.97
C ASP A 78 -16.76 14.57 -1.77
N ILE A 79 -15.67 14.98 -1.12
CA ILE A 79 -14.54 14.12 -0.85
C ILE A 79 -14.95 12.98 0.09
N ALA A 80 -15.71 13.28 1.13
CA ALA A 80 -16.20 12.26 2.07
C ALA A 80 -17.07 11.23 1.35
N THR A 81 -17.93 11.67 0.45
CA THR A 81 -18.79 10.77 -0.34
C THR A 81 -17.99 9.87 -1.25
N LEU A 82 -17.00 10.44 -1.94
CA LEU A 82 -16.08 9.65 -2.78
C LEU A 82 -15.32 8.61 -1.96
N CYS A 83 -14.74 9.04 -0.85
CA CYS A 83 -13.97 8.12 0.00
C CYS A 83 -14.83 7.00 0.55
N ALA A 84 -16.09 7.28 0.89
CA ALA A 84 -17.00 6.25 1.39
C ALA A 84 -17.22 5.12 0.39
N ALA A 85 -17.20 5.41 -0.91
CA ALA A 85 -17.31 4.40 -1.95
C ALA A 85 -16.09 3.48 -2.02
N TYR A 86 -14.99 3.88 -1.39
CA TYR A 86 -13.73 3.14 -1.36
C TYR A 86 -13.33 2.75 0.07
N ASN A 87 -14.32 2.55 0.92
CA ASN A 87 -14.12 2.15 2.31
C ASN A 87 -13.30 3.17 3.11
N GLY A 88 -13.55 4.43 2.85
CA GLY A 88 -12.82 5.50 3.50
C GLY A 88 -13.70 6.49 4.21
N LYS A 89 -13.07 7.42 4.90
CA LYS A 89 -13.76 8.45 5.67
C LYS A 89 -12.82 9.61 5.97
N ILE A 90 -13.38 10.74 6.40
CA ILE A 90 -12.59 11.84 6.92
C ILE A 90 -12.18 11.48 8.35
N VAL A 91 -10.89 11.56 8.63
CA VAL A 91 -10.34 11.16 9.94
C VAL A 91 -9.82 12.33 10.77
N ASN A 92 -9.64 13.49 10.14
CA ASN A 92 -9.21 14.69 10.86
C ASN A 92 -9.68 15.93 10.13
N VAL A 93 -10.15 16.92 10.87
CA VAL A 93 -10.49 18.24 10.31
C VAL A 93 -9.83 19.29 11.19
N GLY A 94 -8.95 20.09 10.58
CA GLY A 94 -8.27 21.19 11.26
C GLY A 94 -8.69 22.53 10.69
N ASP A 95 -8.00 23.59 11.09
CA ASP A 95 -8.31 24.94 10.65
C ASP A 95 -7.99 25.18 9.18
N ASN A 96 -6.92 24.58 8.70
CA ASN A 96 -6.40 24.84 7.36
C ASN A 96 -6.46 23.64 6.42
N VAL A 97 -6.56 22.45 6.97
CA VAL A 97 -6.54 21.21 6.20
C VAL A 97 -7.50 20.19 6.81
N PHE A 98 -7.89 19.22 6.01
CA PHE A 98 -8.53 18.02 6.54
C PHE A 98 -7.87 16.79 5.91
N ILE A 99 -8.00 15.65 6.58
CA ILE A 99 -7.36 14.41 6.16
C ILE A 99 -8.41 13.34 5.99
N ALA A 100 -8.35 12.67 4.83
CA ALA A 100 -9.15 11.49 4.54
C ALA A 100 -8.28 10.23 4.62
N MET A 101 -8.89 9.13 4.98
CA MET A 101 -8.25 7.82 4.97
C MET A 101 -9.09 6.87 4.13
N VAL A 102 -8.42 6.04 3.33
CA VAL A 102 -9.07 4.93 2.64
C VAL A 102 -8.26 3.66 2.89
N ALA A 103 -8.96 2.53 2.94
CA ALA A 103 -8.32 1.23 3.10
C ALA A 103 -9.10 0.23 2.25
N ASP A 104 -8.51 -0.20 1.15
CA ASP A 104 -9.18 -1.04 0.17
C ASP A 104 -8.14 -1.84 -0.61
N GLU A 105 -8.58 -2.60 -1.57
CA GLU A 105 -7.66 -3.31 -2.47
C GLU A 105 -6.75 -2.30 -3.18
N PRO A 106 -5.48 -2.65 -3.41
CA PRO A 106 -4.52 -1.69 -3.98
C PRO A 106 -4.96 -1.02 -5.28
N LYS A 107 -5.62 -1.76 -6.17
CA LYS A 107 -6.12 -1.18 -7.42
C LYS A 107 -7.23 -0.16 -7.18
N ARG A 108 -8.07 -0.40 -6.20
CA ARG A 108 -9.15 0.53 -5.85
C ARG A 108 -8.58 1.79 -5.21
N VAL A 109 -7.59 1.65 -4.34
CA VAL A 109 -6.88 2.80 -3.78
C VAL A 109 -6.26 3.63 -4.90
N GLU A 110 -5.56 2.98 -5.83
CA GLU A 110 -4.96 3.64 -6.99
C GLU A 110 -6.00 4.42 -7.80
N ASN A 111 -7.15 3.80 -8.06
CA ASN A 111 -8.22 4.43 -8.80
C ASN A 111 -8.77 5.66 -8.09
N LEU A 112 -8.99 5.56 -6.78
CA LEU A 112 -9.45 6.70 -6.00
C LEU A 112 -8.44 7.85 -6.04
N LEU A 113 -7.16 7.55 -5.90
CA LEU A 113 -6.12 8.59 -5.93
C LEU A 113 -6.12 9.35 -7.24
N LYS A 114 -6.42 8.68 -8.36
CA LYS A 114 -6.56 9.35 -9.65
C LYS A 114 -7.78 10.28 -9.66
N ILE A 115 -8.90 9.81 -9.14
CA ILE A 115 -10.14 10.59 -9.12
C ILE A 115 -10.00 11.83 -8.25
N ILE A 116 -9.43 11.68 -7.05
CA ILE A 116 -9.34 12.78 -6.10
C ILE A 116 -8.27 13.81 -6.45
N SER A 117 -7.45 13.56 -7.45
CA SER A 117 -6.42 14.51 -7.86
C SER A 117 -7.00 15.87 -8.26
N ARG A 118 -8.24 15.91 -8.75
CA ARG A 118 -8.92 17.15 -9.12
C ARG A 118 -9.30 18.04 -7.93
N TYR A 119 -9.24 17.50 -6.71
CA TYR A 119 -9.53 18.24 -5.48
C TYR A 119 -8.27 18.82 -4.83
N ASN A 120 -7.19 18.90 -5.57
CA ASN A 120 -5.94 19.55 -5.14
C ASN A 120 -5.39 19.01 -3.81
N PRO A 121 -5.18 17.70 -3.69
CA PRO A 121 -4.59 17.17 -2.46
C PRO A 121 -3.20 17.75 -2.24
N LYS A 122 -2.90 18.11 -1.00
CA LYS A 122 -1.60 18.68 -0.64
C LYS A 122 -0.56 17.60 -0.45
N GLU A 123 -0.97 16.43 0.04
CA GLU A 123 -0.05 15.36 0.36
C GLU A 123 -0.79 14.05 0.38
N ILE A 124 -0.13 13.00 -0.12
CA ILE A 124 -0.68 11.65 -0.14
C ILE A 124 0.39 10.71 0.40
N VAL A 125 0.01 9.89 1.39
CA VAL A 125 0.88 8.86 1.94
C VAL A 125 0.20 7.52 1.74
N ARG A 126 0.92 6.55 1.20
CA ARG A 126 0.42 5.19 0.99
C ARG A 126 1.22 4.23 1.86
N SER A 127 0.53 3.28 2.46
CA SER A 127 1.18 2.28 3.31
C SER A 127 1.88 1.18 2.53
N GLY A 128 1.51 0.98 1.28
CA GLY A 128 1.83 -0.25 0.58
C GLY A 128 0.87 -1.36 0.96
N ALA A 129 0.84 -2.41 0.16
CA ALA A 129 -0.10 -3.50 0.36
C ALA A 129 0.32 -4.43 1.48
N VAL A 130 -0.66 -4.93 2.23
CA VAL A 130 -0.49 -6.08 3.09
C VAL A 130 -1.36 -7.20 2.52
N ALA A 131 -0.92 -8.43 2.67
CA ALA A 131 -1.59 -9.57 2.06
C ALA A 131 -1.62 -10.75 3.01
N LEU A 132 -2.70 -11.52 2.92
CA LEU A 132 -2.86 -12.73 3.71
C LEU A 132 -3.59 -13.76 2.86
N GLU A 133 -3.14 -15.01 2.91
CA GLU A 133 -3.81 -16.09 2.22
C GLU A 133 -5.19 -16.38 2.82
N ARG A 134 -6.12 -16.74 1.95
CA ARG A 134 -7.43 -17.22 2.38
C ARG A 134 -7.34 -18.61 2.99
#